data_bd47bf88131a4eed414b4c2a8b72aba2
#
_entry.id   bd47bf88131a4eed414b4c2a8b72aba2
#
_cell.length_a   1.000
_cell.length_b   1.000
_cell.length_c   1.000
_cell.angle_alpha   90.00
_cell.angle_beta   90.00
_cell.angle_gamma   90.00
#
_symmetry.space_group_name_H-M   'P 1'
#
loop_
_entity.id
_entity.type
_entity.pdbx_description
1 polymer ?
#
loop_
_entity_poly.entity_id
_entity_poly.type
_entity_poly.pdbx_seq_one_letter_code
_entity_poly.pdbx_strand_id
1 'polypeptide(L)'
;MKIAILNDTHAGIRNSSEVMMDYQERFYRDVFFPYLKENGITKILHLGDYYDNRKFINFKALEHNRKIFLEVLRTEKIHMDIIPGNHDVYYKNTNDLSALKELLGHYMEEVRIIEKPMVVNYDGLDVALVPWINSENEEESMKFLKGCKAPVCGAHLELSGFEMQAGIICDHGMSPDLFNRFETVLSGHYHTKSSSGNIHYLGSQMEFFWSDAHDPKFFHVFDTDTRELTPVQNTVTLFEKVYYDDTGKTPWAVKSPMVSDLRHLDDKFVKVIVVNKSDPRTFESFIDRINSRKIHELKIAENFEEFVGTSVSDDAVSVESTEDLLYTYIDAVDTPLNKDTIKSMVRELMVEAQTLELV
;
A
#
# COMPACT_ATOMS: atom_id res chain seq x y z
N MET A 1 -17.27 8.90 19.70
CA MET A 1 -15.93 9.52 19.48
C MET A 1 -15.49 9.35 18.03
N LYS A 2 -14.51 10.18 17.55
CA LYS A 2 -13.90 9.99 16.22
C LYS A 2 -12.58 9.25 16.33
N ILE A 3 -12.35 8.28 15.44
CA ILE A 3 -11.14 7.47 15.35
C ILE A 3 -10.56 7.65 13.94
N ALA A 4 -9.29 8.01 13.84
CA ALA A 4 -8.60 7.99 12.55
C ALA A 4 -8.19 6.56 12.21
N ILE A 5 -8.41 6.14 10.98
CA ILE A 5 -8.05 4.79 10.51
C ILE A 5 -6.94 4.90 9.47
N LEU A 6 -5.88 4.17 9.73
CA LEU A 6 -4.75 3.93 8.83
C LEU A 6 -4.61 2.43 8.55
N ASN A 7 -4.01 2.10 7.45
CA ASN A 7 -3.61 0.74 7.06
C ASN A 7 -2.51 0.83 6.02
N ASP A 8 -1.77 -0.25 5.82
CA ASP A 8 -0.80 -0.37 4.72
C ASP A 8 0.11 0.87 4.62
N THR A 9 0.75 1.24 5.74
CA THR A 9 1.65 2.40 5.79
C THR A 9 3.04 2.08 5.26
N HIS A 10 3.44 0.80 5.25
CA HIS A 10 4.66 0.27 4.66
C HIS A 10 5.92 1.10 4.95
N ALA A 11 6.20 1.35 6.23
CA ALA A 11 7.43 2.05 6.61
C ALA A 11 8.66 1.28 6.10
N GLY A 12 9.51 1.97 5.31
CA GLY A 12 10.68 1.37 4.68
C GLY A 12 10.44 0.81 3.27
N ILE A 13 9.28 1.09 2.67
CA ILE A 13 8.92 0.64 1.32
C ILE A 13 9.99 1.01 0.27
N ARG A 14 10.06 0.20 -0.81
CA ARG A 14 11.00 0.33 -1.92
C ARG A 14 12.46 0.37 -1.46
N ASN A 15 12.84 -0.65 -0.68
CA ASN A 15 14.19 -0.78 -0.10
C ASN A 15 14.61 0.44 0.72
N SER A 16 13.68 1.01 1.49
CA SER A 16 13.93 2.19 2.31
C SER A 16 14.37 3.42 1.51
N SER A 17 13.74 3.62 0.35
CA SER A 17 14.01 4.77 -0.53
C SER A 17 13.84 6.09 0.21
N GLU A 18 14.85 6.97 0.11
CA GLU A 18 14.80 8.30 0.74
C GLU A 18 13.64 9.13 0.19
N VAL A 19 13.38 9.02 -1.11
CA VAL A 19 12.25 9.72 -1.74
C VAL A 19 10.91 9.26 -1.13
N MET A 20 10.76 7.94 -0.88
CA MET A 20 9.56 7.42 -0.23
C MET A 20 9.45 7.88 1.21
N MET A 21 10.55 7.90 1.96
CA MET A 21 10.58 8.41 3.33
C MET A 21 10.16 9.89 3.38
N ASP A 22 10.72 10.74 2.52
CA ASP A 22 10.36 12.17 2.44
C ASP A 22 8.89 12.36 2.04
N TYR A 23 8.39 11.52 1.14
CA TYR A 23 6.98 11.53 0.75
C TYR A 23 6.05 11.14 1.91
N GLN A 24 6.38 10.09 2.66
CA GLN A 24 5.65 9.69 3.86
C GLN A 24 5.67 10.81 4.92
N GLU A 25 6.83 11.44 5.13
CA GLU A 25 6.94 12.58 6.04
C GLU A 25 6.02 13.73 5.64
N ARG A 26 5.97 14.11 4.35
CA ARG A 26 5.07 15.16 3.87
C ARG A 26 3.60 14.81 4.14
N PHE A 27 3.18 13.56 3.89
CA PHE A 27 1.82 13.13 4.22
C PHE A 27 1.50 13.30 5.71
N TYR A 28 2.36 12.81 6.59
CA TYR A 28 2.11 12.90 8.04
C TYR A 28 2.15 14.33 8.54
N ARG A 29 3.14 15.13 8.11
CA ARG A 29 3.36 16.49 8.57
C ARG A 29 2.31 17.48 8.02
N ASP A 30 1.96 17.37 6.75
CA ASP A 30 1.19 18.39 6.04
C ASP A 30 -0.30 18.03 5.91
N VAL A 31 -0.68 16.76 6.06
CA VAL A 31 -2.06 16.28 5.88
C VAL A 31 -2.59 15.59 7.13
N PHE A 32 -1.97 14.49 7.57
CA PHE A 32 -2.56 13.60 8.57
C PHE A 32 -2.62 14.23 9.96
N PHE A 33 -1.47 14.59 10.56
CA PHE A 33 -1.45 15.15 11.92
C PHE A 33 -2.14 16.51 12.06
N PRO A 34 -2.03 17.44 11.08
CA PRO A 34 -2.82 18.67 11.11
C PRO A 34 -4.33 18.40 11.15
N TYR A 35 -4.80 17.47 10.33
CA TYR A 35 -6.21 17.09 10.35
C TYR A 35 -6.66 16.52 11.69
N LEU A 36 -5.87 15.62 12.31
CA LEU A 36 -6.17 15.09 13.64
C LEU A 36 -6.30 16.21 14.67
N LYS A 37 -5.35 17.13 14.65
CA LYS A 37 -5.31 18.27 15.57
C LYS A 37 -6.51 19.21 15.42
N GLU A 38 -6.85 19.58 14.18
CA GLU A 38 -8.00 20.44 13.89
C GLU A 38 -9.33 19.81 14.31
N ASN A 39 -9.44 18.49 14.24
CA ASN A 39 -10.65 17.75 14.57
C ASN A 39 -10.66 17.16 15.99
N GLY A 40 -9.61 17.41 16.80
CA GLY A 40 -9.50 16.90 18.16
C GLY A 40 -9.45 15.37 18.25
N ILE A 41 -8.91 14.70 17.22
CA ILE A 41 -8.81 13.24 17.16
C ILE A 41 -7.52 12.79 17.83
N THR A 42 -7.64 11.99 18.90
CA THR A 42 -6.52 11.48 19.69
C THR A 42 -6.44 9.95 19.67
N LYS A 43 -7.24 9.29 18.83
CA LYS A 43 -7.24 7.84 18.69
C LYS A 43 -7.04 7.44 17.23
N ILE A 44 -6.09 6.51 17.03
CA ILE A 44 -5.83 5.88 15.74
C ILE A 44 -6.15 4.39 15.86
N LEU A 45 -6.75 3.81 14.83
CA LEU A 45 -6.84 2.39 14.59
C LEU A 45 -6.04 2.08 13.32
N HIS A 46 -4.99 1.26 13.45
CA HIS A 46 -4.16 0.83 12.34
C HIS A 46 -4.47 -0.62 11.96
N LEU A 47 -4.92 -0.83 10.73
CA LEU A 47 -5.40 -2.12 10.26
C LEU A 47 -4.31 -2.96 9.55
N GLY A 48 -3.07 -2.91 10.07
CA GLY A 48 -1.98 -3.78 9.62
C GLY A 48 -1.12 -3.21 8.50
N ASP A 49 -0.05 -3.95 8.19
CA ASP A 49 1.01 -3.59 7.23
C ASP A 49 1.66 -2.23 7.55
N TYR A 50 2.13 -2.15 8.80
CA TYR A 50 2.83 -0.95 9.28
C TYR A 50 4.25 -0.86 8.71
N TYR A 51 4.99 -1.97 8.71
CA TYR A 51 6.31 -2.09 8.08
C TYR A 51 6.21 -2.81 6.74
N ASP A 52 7.11 -2.45 5.81
CA ASP A 52 7.11 -3.04 4.45
C ASP A 52 7.75 -4.43 4.39
N ASN A 53 8.88 -4.61 5.09
CA ASN A 53 9.65 -5.84 4.99
C ASN A 53 9.48 -6.75 6.21
N ARG A 54 9.16 -8.02 5.97
CA ARG A 54 8.92 -9.03 7.01
C ARG A 54 10.15 -9.41 7.82
N LYS A 55 11.35 -9.35 7.22
CA LYS A 55 12.54 -10.01 7.74
C LYS A 55 13.60 -9.07 8.30
N PHE A 56 13.66 -7.85 7.80
CA PHE A 56 14.66 -6.86 8.22
C PHE A 56 14.13 -5.45 8.07
N ILE A 57 14.73 -4.53 8.78
CA ILE A 57 14.46 -3.10 8.65
C ILE A 57 15.77 -2.34 8.51
N ASN A 58 15.80 -1.38 7.59
CA ASN A 58 16.92 -0.44 7.49
C ASN A 58 16.87 0.53 8.69
N PHE A 59 17.99 0.71 9.39
CA PHE A 59 18.05 1.59 10.56
C PHE A 59 17.71 3.05 10.25
N LYS A 60 18.03 3.56 9.04
CA LYS A 60 17.66 4.90 8.63
C LYS A 60 16.14 5.03 8.50
N ALA A 61 15.49 4.04 7.87
CA ALA A 61 14.02 4.01 7.76
C ALA A 61 13.34 3.87 9.12
N LEU A 62 13.89 3.05 10.01
CA LEU A 62 13.39 2.90 11.39
C LEU A 62 13.49 4.23 12.15
N GLU A 63 14.65 4.89 12.13
CA GLU A 63 14.85 6.18 12.79
C GLU A 63 13.92 7.24 12.22
N HIS A 64 13.81 7.30 10.90
CA HIS A 64 12.93 8.24 10.20
C HIS A 64 11.46 8.03 10.61
N ASN A 65 10.95 6.79 10.52
CA ASN A 65 9.58 6.46 10.94
C ASN A 65 9.32 6.82 12.41
N ARG A 66 10.27 6.55 13.29
CA ARG A 66 10.16 6.97 14.70
C ARG A 66 9.94 8.46 14.83
N LYS A 67 10.74 9.27 14.15
CA LYS A 67 10.67 10.74 14.21
C LYS A 67 9.38 11.31 13.64
N ILE A 68 8.98 10.81 12.45
CA ILE A 68 7.85 11.40 11.73
C ILE A 68 6.48 10.89 12.21
N PHE A 69 6.45 9.77 12.94
CA PHE A 69 5.18 9.17 13.37
C PHE A 69 5.17 8.85 14.86
N LEU A 70 6.00 7.94 15.36
CA LEU A 70 5.90 7.44 16.74
C LEU A 70 6.16 8.51 17.80
N GLU A 71 7.19 9.37 17.62
CA GLU A 71 7.46 10.48 18.55
C GLU A 71 6.36 11.56 18.50
N VAL A 72 5.68 11.69 17.35
CA VAL A 72 4.53 12.59 17.24
C VAL A 72 3.35 12.04 18.04
N LEU A 73 3.08 10.73 18.00
CA LEU A 73 2.05 10.11 18.86
C LEU A 73 2.28 10.46 20.33
N ARG A 74 3.53 10.29 20.80
CA ARG A 74 3.93 10.61 22.18
C ARG A 74 3.74 12.09 22.51
N THR A 75 4.23 12.96 21.64
CA THR A 75 4.21 14.43 21.88
C THR A 75 2.80 14.98 21.88
N GLU A 76 1.97 14.54 20.95
CA GLU A 76 0.57 15.00 20.79
C GLU A 76 -0.42 14.17 21.64
N LYS A 77 0.07 13.18 22.40
CA LYS A 77 -0.73 12.27 23.24
C LYS A 77 -1.83 11.54 22.46
N ILE A 78 -1.45 11.05 21.28
CA ILE A 78 -2.32 10.25 20.43
C ILE A 78 -2.07 8.78 20.74
N HIS A 79 -3.14 8.00 20.93
CA HIS A 79 -3.05 6.57 21.16
C HIS A 79 -3.42 5.79 19.91
N MET A 80 -2.64 4.76 19.60
CA MET A 80 -2.87 3.89 18.46
C MET A 80 -3.13 2.44 18.91
N ASP A 81 -4.23 1.86 18.45
CA ASP A 81 -4.41 0.42 18.44
C ASP A 81 -4.00 -0.10 17.07
N ILE A 82 -3.22 -1.17 17.02
CA ILE A 82 -2.70 -1.75 15.78
C ILE A 82 -2.85 -3.26 15.78
N ILE A 83 -3.31 -3.81 14.67
CA ILE A 83 -3.28 -5.24 14.38
C ILE A 83 -2.14 -5.55 13.41
N PRO A 84 -1.46 -6.70 13.49
CA PRO A 84 -0.52 -7.14 12.48
C PRO A 84 -1.22 -7.42 11.13
N GLY A 85 -0.62 -6.91 10.05
CA GLY A 85 -0.89 -7.34 8.68
C GLY A 85 0.10 -8.43 8.23
N ASN A 86 0.01 -8.85 6.97
CA ASN A 86 0.89 -9.89 6.45
C ASN A 86 2.34 -9.45 6.25
N HIS A 87 2.62 -8.15 6.10
CA HIS A 87 3.98 -7.61 6.05
C HIS A 87 4.61 -7.41 7.44
N ASP A 88 3.82 -7.37 8.50
CA ASP A 88 4.33 -7.21 9.86
C ASP A 88 4.82 -8.51 10.49
N VAL A 89 4.52 -9.68 9.89
CA VAL A 89 4.85 -11.00 10.46
C VAL A 89 5.97 -11.67 9.67
N TYR A 90 6.94 -12.25 10.40
CA TYR A 90 8.13 -12.86 9.79
C TYR A 90 7.79 -14.11 8.96
N TYR A 91 6.98 -15.00 9.53
CA TYR A 91 6.57 -16.26 8.89
C TYR A 91 5.21 -16.12 8.21
N LYS A 92 5.02 -16.78 7.06
CA LYS A 92 3.73 -16.74 6.34
C LYS A 92 2.60 -17.49 7.07
N ASN A 93 2.95 -18.41 7.96
CA ASN A 93 2.02 -19.36 8.59
C ASN A 93 1.75 -19.11 10.09
N THR A 94 2.40 -18.12 10.70
CA THR A 94 2.22 -17.77 12.12
C THR A 94 2.45 -16.28 12.35
N ASN A 95 1.79 -15.70 13.37
CA ASN A 95 1.98 -14.33 13.83
C ASN A 95 2.94 -14.23 15.05
N ASP A 96 3.57 -15.32 15.47
CA ASP A 96 4.38 -15.38 16.69
C ASP A 96 5.55 -14.39 16.70
N LEU A 97 6.20 -14.21 15.55
CA LEU A 97 7.25 -13.22 15.37
C LEU A 97 6.76 -12.07 14.49
N SER A 98 6.52 -10.91 15.12
CA SER A 98 5.99 -9.72 14.47
C SER A 98 6.93 -8.55 14.64
N ALA A 99 7.19 -7.82 13.53
CA ALA A 99 7.95 -6.57 13.56
C ALA A 99 7.34 -5.54 14.51
N LEU A 100 6.02 -5.51 14.66
CA LEU A 100 5.33 -4.61 15.59
C LEU A 100 5.80 -4.85 17.03
N LYS A 101 5.84 -6.12 17.46
CA LYS A 101 6.27 -6.50 18.81
C LYS A 101 7.74 -6.17 19.05
N GLU A 102 8.60 -6.50 18.09
CA GLU A 102 10.04 -6.30 18.22
C GLU A 102 10.45 -4.83 18.18
N LEU A 103 9.75 -3.98 17.42
CA LEU A 103 10.18 -2.61 17.14
C LEU A 103 9.38 -1.54 17.90
N LEU A 104 8.14 -1.83 18.32
CA LEU A 104 7.29 -0.85 19.00
C LEU A 104 7.32 -0.95 20.54
N GLY A 105 8.17 -1.81 21.11
CA GLY A 105 8.24 -2.05 22.55
C GLY A 105 8.53 -0.79 23.41
N HIS A 106 9.16 0.24 22.84
CA HIS A 106 9.42 1.51 23.52
C HIS A 106 8.23 2.49 23.51
N TYR A 107 7.13 2.12 22.85
CA TYR A 107 5.94 2.95 22.63
C TYR A 107 4.67 2.32 23.18
N MET A 108 4.79 1.40 24.15
CA MET A 108 3.64 0.66 24.70
C MET A 108 2.65 1.54 25.48
N GLU A 109 3.03 2.77 25.84
CA GLU A 109 2.10 3.75 26.42
C GLU A 109 1.21 4.38 25.36
N GLU A 110 1.74 4.58 24.15
CA GLU A 110 1.05 5.20 23.02
C GLU A 110 0.43 4.16 22.07
N VAL A 111 1.04 2.96 21.96
CA VAL A 111 0.68 1.93 21.00
C VAL A 111 0.27 0.64 21.71
N ARG A 112 -0.95 0.17 21.43
CA ARG A 112 -1.41 -1.15 21.85
C ARG A 112 -1.43 -2.10 20.64
N ILE A 113 -0.62 -3.14 20.67
CA ILE A 113 -0.56 -4.17 19.65
C ILE A 113 -1.61 -5.24 19.98
N ILE A 114 -2.45 -5.56 19.01
CA ILE A 114 -3.52 -6.56 19.15
C ILE A 114 -3.13 -7.77 18.31
N GLU A 115 -2.51 -8.76 18.95
CA GLU A 115 -1.92 -9.92 18.30
C GLU A 115 -2.93 -11.05 18.03
N LYS A 116 -4.07 -11.04 18.74
CA LYS A 116 -5.13 -12.04 18.62
C LYS A 116 -6.49 -11.40 18.40
N PRO A 117 -7.41 -12.10 17.76
CA PRO A 117 -8.77 -11.59 17.60
C PRO A 117 -9.41 -11.26 18.95
N MET A 118 -9.86 -10.02 19.09
CA MET A 118 -10.53 -9.56 20.31
C MET A 118 -11.53 -8.44 20.04
N VAL A 119 -12.42 -8.21 21.01
CA VAL A 119 -13.32 -7.06 20.99
C VAL A 119 -12.70 -5.93 21.80
N VAL A 120 -12.67 -4.74 21.23
CA VAL A 120 -12.24 -3.49 21.87
C VAL A 120 -13.43 -2.54 21.91
N ASN A 121 -13.68 -1.95 23.08
CA ASN A 121 -14.71 -0.93 23.23
C ASN A 121 -14.14 0.46 22.97
N TYR A 122 -14.73 1.18 22.03
CA TYR A 122 -14.43 2.57 21.71
C TYR A 122 -15.65 3.45 22.05
N ASP A 123 -15.62 4.01 23.25
CA ASP A 123 -16.67 4.96 23.72
C ASP A 123 -18.09 4.40 23.58
N GLY A 124 -18.28 3.15 24.06
CA GLY A 124 -19.55 2.45 24.01
C GLY A 124 -19.79 1.60 22.76
N LEU A 125 -18.95 1.70 21.74
CA LEU A 125 -19.00 0.84 20.56
C LEU A 125 -18.02 -0.31 20.68
N ASP A 126 -18.54 -1.53 20.62
CA ASP A 126 -17.71 -2.73 20.50
C ASP A 126 -17.26 -2.93 19.05
N VAL A 127 -15.95 -3.03 18.85
CA VAL A 127 -15.31 -3.30 17.56
C VAL A 127 -14.52 -4.59 17.66
N ALA A 128 -14.79 -5.55 16.80
CA ALA A 128 -13.99 -6.75 16.64
C ALA A 128 -12.71 -6.39 15.88
N LEU A 129 -11.54 -6.66 16.44
CA LEU A 129 -10.25 -6.47 15.79
C LEU A 129 -9.65 -7.82 15.47
N VAL A 130 -9.33 -8.05 14.18
CA VAL A 130 -8.87 -9.34 13.66
C VAL A 130 -7.54 -9.14 12.93
N PRO A 131 -6.42 -9.58 13.52
CA PRO A 131 -5.11 -9.61 12.88
C PRO A 131 -5.10 -10.47 11.62
N TRP A 132 -4.00 -10.39 10.85
CA TRP A 132 -3.76 -11.26 9.70
C TRP A 132 -4.02 -12.73 10.04
N ILE A 133 -4.89 -13.37 9.24
CA ILE A 133 -5.26 -14.76 9.41
C ILE A 133 -4.31 -15.62 8.56
N ASN A 134 -3.76 -16.66 9.19
CA ASN A 134 -2.87 -17.62 8.55
C ASN A 134 -3.22 -19.05 9.05
N SER A 135 -2.51 -20.06 8.55
CA SER A 135 -2.84 -21.46 8.83
C SER A 135 -2.79 -21.86 10.31
N GLU A 136 -2.02 -21.14 11.15
CA GLU A 136 -1.93 -21.45 12.58
C GLU A 136 -3.11 -20.87 13.38
N ASN A 137 -3.53 -19.64 13.05
CA ASN A 137 -4.56 -18.93 13.81
C ASN A 137 -5.96 -18.97 13.18
N GLU A 138 -6.12 -19.65 12.04
CA GLU A 138 -7.38 -19.68 11.28
C GLU A 138 -8.53 -20.25 12.12
N GLU A 139 -8.33 -21.36 12.81
CA GLU A 139 -9.38 -21.98 13.63
C GLU A 139 -9.85 -21.06 14.77
N GLU A 140 -8.90 -20.42 15.47
CA GLU A 140 -9.19 -19.46 16.55
C GLU A 140 -9.94 -18.24 15.99
N SER A 141 -9.47 -17.70 14.87
CA SER A 141 -10.06 -16.54 14.21
C SER A 141 -11.47 -16.82 13.69
N MET A 142 -11.69 -17.98 13.06
CA MET A 142 -13.01 -18.38 12.60
C MET A 142 -13.98 -18.61 13.76
N LYS A 143 -13.52 -19.23 14.85
CA LYS A 143 -14.34 -19.41 16.06
C LYS A 143 -14.72 -18.07 16.67
N PHE A 144 -13.77 -17.15 16.76
CA PHE A 144 -14.01 -15.78 17.24
C PHE A 144 -15.03 -15.05 16.34
N LEU A 145 -14.83 -15.02 15.04
CA LEU A 145 -15.71 -14.38 14.09
C LEU A 145 -17.15 -14.92 14.18
N LYS A 146 -17.34 -16.23 14.29
CA LYS A 146 -18.66 -16.87 14.45
C LYS A 146 -19.35 -16.52 15.77
N GLY A 147 -18.60 -16.34 16.84
CA GLY A 147 -19.13 -16.07 18.19
C GLY A 147 -19.22 -14.59 18.56
N CYS A 148 -18.51 -13.72 17.86
CA CYS A 148 -18.41 -12.31 18.19
C CYS A 148 -19.73 -11.58 18.02
N LYS A 149 -20.08 -10.64 18.89
CA LYS A 149 -21.33 -9.84 18.84
C LYS A 149 -21.11 -8.37 18.51
N ALA A 150 -19.86 -7.97 18.32
CA ALA A 150 -19.55 -6.59 17.93
C ALA A 150 -20.21 -6.25 16.58
N PRO A 151 -20.79 -5.06 16.43
CA PRO A 151 -21.41 -4.65 15.17
C PRO A 151 -20.39 -4.27 14.09
N VAL A 152 -19.19 -3.84 14.48
CA VAL A 152 -18.14 -3.38 13.57
C VAL A 152 -16.93 -4.31 13.66
N CYS A 153 -16.30 -4.56 12.53
CA CYS A 153 -15.04 -5.32 12.43
C CYS A 153 -13.96 -4.48 11.77
N GLY A 154 -12.79 -4.38 12.41
CA GLY A 154 -11.56 -3.87 11.82
C GLY A 154 -10.58 -5.03 11.62
N ALA A 155 -10.05 -5.22 10.41
CA ALA A 155 -9.25 -6.40 10.11
C ALA A 155 -8.22 -6.14 9.01
N HIS A 156 -7.31 -7.12 8.81
CA HIS A 156 -6.42 -7.17 7.66
C HIS A 156 -6.71 -8.47 6.91
N LEU A 157 -7.51 -8.38 5.84
CA LEU A 157 -8.13 -9.54 5.21
C LEU A 157 -7.75 -9.68 3.74
N GLU A 158 -7.66 -10.94 3.29
CA GLU A 158 -7.62 -11.32 1.89
C GLU A 158 -8.93 -12.01 1.53
N LEU A 159 -9.84 -11.27 0.88
CA LEU A 159 -11.17 -11.77 0.51
C LEU A 159 -11.30 -11.90 -1.01
N SER A 160 -11.91 -12.98 -1.46
CA SER A 160 -12.25 -13.16 -2.87
C SER A 160 -13.35 -12.19 -3.32
N GLY A 161 -13.29 -11.79 -4.61
CA GLY A 161 -14.29 -10.92 -5.23
C GLY A 161 -14.05 -9.42 -5.06
N PHE A 162 -12.97 -9.00 -4.40
CA PHE A 162 -12.58 -7.60 -4.26
C PHE A 162 -11.43 -7.22 -5.18
N GLU A 163 -11.35 -5.95 -5.52
CA GLU A 163 -10.30 -5.40 -6.35
C GLU A 163 -9.01 -5.23 -5.53
N MET A 164 -7.97 -5.97 -5.93
CA MET A 164 -6.63 -5.88 -5.32
C MET A 164 -5.86 -4.67 -5.84
N GLN A 165 -5.96 -4.44 -7.14
CA GLN A 165 -5.40 -3.32 -7.89
C GLN A 165 -6.40 -2.95 -8.99
N ALA A 166 -6.24 -1.76 -9.60
CA ALA A 166 -7.13 -1.28 -10.64
C ALA A 166 -7.35 -2.34 -11.75
N GLY A 167 -8.56 -2.87 -11.83
CA GLY A 167 -8.97 -3.89 -12.79
C GLY A 167 -8.58 -5.33 -12.47
N ILE A 168 -7.91 -5.62 -11.33
CA ILE A 168 -7.53 -6.97 -10.93
C ILE A 168 -8.33 -7.38 -9.69
N ILE A 169 -9.20 -8.37 -9.89
CA ILE A 169 -10.05 -8.90 -8.81
C ILE A 169 -9.38 -10.14 -8.21
N CYS A 170 -9.35 -10.24 -6.89
CA CYS A 170 -8.92 -11.44 -6.17
C CYS A 170 -9.88 -12.60 -6.43
N ASP A 171 -9.41 -13.69 -6.99
CA ASP A 171 -10.16 -14.92 -7.24
C ASP A 171 -9.89 -16.01 -6.19
N HIS A 172 -8.94 -15.78 -5.29
CA HIS A 172 -8.58 -16.60 -4.15
C HIS A 172 -8.87 -15.84 -2.83
N GLY A 173 -8.53 -16.40 -1.71
CA GLY A 173 -8.81 -15.77 -0.43
C GLY A 173 -10.10 -16.31 0.21
N MET A 174 -10.43 -15.76 1.38
CA MET A 174 -11.58 -16.20 2.16
C MET A 174 -12.91 -15.72 1.55
N SER A 175 -13.99 -16.48 1.82
CA SER A 175 -15.34 -16.01 1.43
C SER A 175 -15.75 -14.79 2.25
N PRO A 176 -16.26 -13.73 1.60
CA PRO A 176 -16.81 -12.55 2.29
C PRO A 176 -18.04 -12.87 3.13
N ASP A 177 -18.73 -14.00 2.89
CA ASP A 177 -19.93 -14.41 3.63
C ASP A 177 -19.71 -14.53 5.14
N LEU A 178 -18.49 -14.81 5.57
CA LEU A 178 -18.10 -14.89 6.98
C LEU A 178 -18.34 -13.56 7.73
N PHE A 179 -18.39 -12.46 7.00
CA PHE A 179 -18.49 -11.11 7.53
C PHE A 179 -19.89 -10.49 7.41
N ASN A 180 -20.85 -11.18 6.80
CA ASN A 180 -22.23 -10.69 6.58
C ASN A 180 -22.99 -10.32 7.88
N ARG A 181 -22.55 -10.82 9.02
CA ARG A 181 -23.14 -10.54 10.33
C ARG A 181 -22.78 -9.18 10.91
N PHE A 182 -21.69 -8.55 10.45
CA PHE A 182 -21.29 -7.22 10.90
C PHE A 182 -22.08 -6.15 10.16
N GLU A 183 -22.33 -5.04 10.84
CA GLU A 183 -22.91 -3.83 10.19
C GLU A 183 -21.90 -3.23 9.22
N THR A 184 -20.61 -3.22 9.63
CA THR A 184 -19.51 -2.64 8.86
C THR A 184 -18.22 -3.42 9.11
N VAL A 185 -17.52 -3.72 8.04
CA VAL A 185 -16.17 -4.33 8.06
C VAL A 185 -15.21 -3.38 7.38
N LEU A 186 -14.15 -3.00 8.07
CA LEU A 186 -13.08 -2.13 7.59
C LEU A 186 -11.81 -2.97 7.45
N SER A 187 -11.23 -3.03 6.27
CA SER A 187 -10.04 -3.85 6.01
C SER A 187 -8.92 -3.06 5.36
N GLY A 188 -7.68 -3.33 5.79
CA GLY A 188 -6.46 -3.09 5.03
C GLY A 188 -6.19 -4.21 4.03
N HIS A 189 -4.96 -4.33 3.56
CA HIS A 189 -4.37 -5.30 2.64
C HIS A 189 -4.43 -4.89 1.17
N TYR A 190 -5.59 -4.55 0.62
CA TYR A 190 -5.65 -4.07 -0.76
C TYR A 190 -5.45 -2.56 -0.82
N HIS A 191 -4.50 -2.12 -1.69
CA HIS A 191 -4.12 -0.71 -1.79
C HIS A 191 -5.12 0.14 -2.58
N THR A 192 -5.99 -0.51 -3.36
CA THR A 192 -7.10 0.15 -4.05
C THR A 192 -8.34 0.16 -3.16
N LYS A 193 -8.95 1.35 -3.02
CA LYS A 193 -10.19 1.49 -2.26
C LYS A 193 -11.34 0.83 -2.99
N SER A 194 -11.99 -0.13 -2.34
CA SER A 194 -13.16 -0.83 -2.90
C SER A 194 -14.17 -1.19 -1.82
N SER A 195 -15.41 -1.40 -2.20
CA SER A 195 -16.49 -1.77 -1.27
C SER A 195 -17.50 -2.69 -1.93
N SER A 196 -17.98 -3.66 -1.17
CA SER A 196 -19.08 -4.52 -1.55
C SER A 196 -19.92 -4.87 -0.33
N GLY A 197 -21.21 -4.54 -0.38
CA GLY A 197 -22.10 -4.71 0.77
C GLY A 197 -21.63 -3.93 1.99
N ASN A 198 -21.41 -4.63 3.10
CA ASN A 198 -20.92 -4.08 4.36
C ASN A 198 -19.39 -4.10 4.51
N ILE A 199 -18.65 -4.56 3.50
CA ILE A 199 -17.19 -4.70 3.54
C ILE A 199 -16.54 -3.57 2.76
N HIS A 200 -15.59 -2.88 3.40
CA HIS A 200 -14.86 -1.75 2.87
C HIS A 200 -13.35 -2.00 2.97
N TYR A 201 -12.69 -2.21 1.84
CA TYR A 201 -11.25 -2.05 1.71
C TYR A 201 -10.94 -0.56 1.60
N LEU A 202 -10.16 -0.08 2.54
CA LEU A 202 -9.93 1.36 2.70
C LEU A 202 -8.92 1.91 1.68
N GLY A 203 -8.11 1.03 1.11
CA GLY A 203 -6.98 1.39 0.27
C GLY A 203 -5.83 2.00 1.08
N SER A 204 -4.66 2.12 0.47
CA SER A 204 -3.55 2.82 1.08
C SER A 204 -3.80 4.33 1.09
N GLN A 205 -3.30 5.03 2.12
CA GLN A 205 -3.39 6.48 2.21
C GLN A 205 -2.31 7.22 1.40
N MET A 206 -1.39 6.48 0.78
CA MET A 206 -0.27 6.99 -0.01
C MET A 206 -0.10 6.19 -1.29
N GLU A 207 0.57 6.79 -2.27
CA GLU A 207 0.97 6.12 -3.51
C GLU A 207 2.30 5.38 -3.27
N PHE A 208 2.37 4.09 -3.66
CA PHE A 208 3.56 3.27 -3.53
C PHE A 208 4.11 2.79 -4.86
N PHE A 209 3.25 2.63 -5.84
CA PHE A 209 3.55 2.05 -7.14
C PHE A 209 3.00 2.89 -8.30
N TRP A 210 3.42 2.58 -9.51
CA TRP A 210 2.91 3.22 -10.72
C TRP A 210 1.42 2.97 -10.98
N SER A 211 0.85 1.90 -10.43
CA SER A 211 -0.60 1.63 -10.44
C SER A 211 -1.37 2.70 -9.66
N ASP A 212 -0.77 3.25 -8.63
CA ASP A 212 -1.40 4.25 -7.77
C ASP A 212 -1.46 5.65 -8.41
N ALA A 213 -0.70 5.87 -9.48
CA ALA A 213 -0.71 7.15 -10.19
C ALA A 213 -2.12 7.47 -10.72
N HIS A 214 -2.68 8.62 -10.31
CA HIS A 214 -4.04 9.10 -10.58
C HIS A 214 -5.16 8.33 -9.84
N ASP A 215 -4.82 7.43 -8.90
CA ASP A 215 -5.77 6.83 -7.98
C ASP A 215 -5.83 7.67 -6.68
N PRO A 216 -6.95 8.33 -6.37
CA PRO A 216 -7.03 9.17 -5.17
C PRO A 216 -6.86 8.35 -3.90
N LYS A 217 -5.89 8.71 -3.07
CA LYS A 217 -5.57 8.05 -1.81
C LYS A 217 -6.22 8.76 -0.62
N PHE A 218 -6.60 7.97 0.40
CA PHE A 218 -7.35 8.47 1.55
C PHE A 218 -6.87 7.80 2.84
N PHE A 219 -6.85 8.53 3.93
CA PHE A 219 -7.08 7.94 5.23
C PHE A 219 -8.56 8.15 5.63
N HIS A 220 -9.01 7.49 6.67
CA HIS A 220 -10.42 7.54 7.01
C HIS A 220 -10.64 8.00 8.45
N VAL A 221 -11.78 8.61 8.70
CA VAL A 221 -12.24 8.91 10.06
C VAL A 221 -13.56 8.18 10.28
N PHE A 222 -13.60 7.36 11.32
CA PHE A 222 -14.79 6.64 11.73
C PHE A 222 -15.38 7.27 12.98
N ASP A 223 -16.66 7.61 12.93
CA ASP A 223 -17.39 8.14 14.08
C ASP A 223 -18.14 6.99 14.77
N THR A 224 -17.81 6.73 16.05
CA THR A 224 -18.40 5.61 16.79
C THR A 224 -19.88 5.81 17.12
N ASP A 225 -20.37 7.04 17.14
CA ASP A 225 -21.75 7.35 17.50
C ASP A 225 -22.68 7.24 16.28
N THR A 226 -22.24 7.85 15.15
CA THR A 226 -23.04 7.88 13.91
C THR A 226 -22.79 6.70 12.99
N ARG A 227 -21.70 5.95 13.19
CA ARG A 227 -21.22 4.88 12.30
C ARG A 227 -20.73 5.36 10.94
N GLU A 228 -20.59 6.66 10.79
CA GLU A 228 -20.13 7.26 9.54
C GLU A 228 -18.62 7.01 9.34
N LEU A 229 -18.26 6.57 8.13
CA LEU A 229 -16.89 6.44 7.65
C LEU A 229 -16.60 7.55 6.65
N THR A 230 -15.82 8.54 7.04
CA THR A 230 -15.49 9.71 6.23
C THR A 230 -14.10 9.53 5.62
N PRO A 231 -13.96 9.46 4.28
CA PRO A 231 -12.65 9.49 3.62
C PRO A 231 -12.07 10.90 3.65
N VAL A 232 -10.79 11.02 4.01
CA VAL A 232 -10.02 12.27 3.97
C VAL A 232 -8.90 12.10 2.96
N GLN A 233 -8.97 12.88 1.87
CA GLN A 233 -8.03 12.72 0.77
C GLN A 233 -6.62 13.17 1.14
N ASN A 234 -5.64 12.34 0.81
CA ASN A 234 -4.25 12.74 0.76
C ASN A 234 -4.00 13.53 -0.54
N THR A 235 -3.66 14.80 -0.41
CA THR A 235 -3.37 15.68 -1.55
C THR A 235 -1.91 15.64 -1.99
N VAL A 236 -1.05 14.99 -1.23
CA VAL A 236 0.36 14.79 -1.59
C VAL A 236 0.47 13.58 -2.51
N THR A 237 0.94 13.78 -3.73
CA THR A 237 1.14 12.73 -4.73
C THR A 237 2.62 12.60 -5.10
N LEU A 238 3.03 11.41 -5.55
CA LEU A 238 4.42 11.09 -5.86
C LEU A 238 4.61 10.62 -7.31
N PHE A 239 3.62 9.94 -7.89
CA PHE A 239 3.71 9.38 -9.24
C PHE A 239 2.85 10.19 -10.21
N GLU A 240 3.40 10.52 -11.38
CA GLU A 240 2.69 11.28 -12.41
C GLU A 240 2.86 10.62 -13.78
N LYS A 241 1.73 10.29 -14.43
CA LYS A 241 1.68 9.78 -15.80
C LYS A 241 1.30 10.91 -16.73
N VAL A 242 2.20 11.27 -17.64
CA VAL A 242 2.00 12.32 -18.64
C VAL A 242 1.80 11.68 -20.00
N TYR A 243 0.63 11.85 -20.60
CA TYR A 243 0.31 11.29 -21.89
C TYR A 243 0.66 12.30 -23.00
N TYR A 244 1.61 11.91 -23.86
CA TYR A 244 2.10 12.76 -24.95
C TYR A 244 1.39 12.49 -26.27
N ASP A 245 0.82 13.51 -26.87
CA ASP A 245 0.25 13.49 -28.23
C ASP A 245 0.44 14.85 -28.92
N ASP A 246 1.37 14.94 -29.87
CA ASP A 246 1.63 16.16 -30.65
C ASP A 246 0.70 16.32 -31.87
N THR A 247 -0.12 15.33 -32.17
CA THR A 247 -1.13 15.40 -33.24
C THR A 247 -2.43 16.06 -32.81
N GLY A 248 -2.67 16.18 -31.49
CA GLY A 248 -3.90 16.72 -30.95
C GLY A 248 -5.14 15.86 -31.14
N LYS A 249 -4.98 14.58 -31.56
CA LYS A 249 -6.09 13.64 -31.77
C LYS A 249 -6.63 13.03 -30.48
N THR A 250 -5.82 13.02 -29.41
CA THR A 250 -6.19 12.46 -28.12
C THR A 250 -6.61 13.57 -27.15
N PRO A 251 -7.91 13.72 -26.83
CA PRO A 251 -8.41 14.88 -26.06
C PRO A 251 -7.86 14.97 -24.63
N TRP A 252 -7.46 13.84 -24.04
CA TRP A 252 -6.95 13.74 -22.67
C TRP A 252 -5.41 13.77 -22.56
N ALA A 253 -4.70 13.74 -23.70
CA ALA A 253 -3.25 13.90 -23.70
C ALA A 253 -2.86 15.40 -23.61
N VAL A 254 -1.57 15.63 -23.36
CA VAL A 254 -1.02 16.99 -23.31
C VAL A 254 -1.15 17.66 -24.70
N LYS A 255 -2.11 18.56 -24.85
CA LYS A 255 -2.46 19.20 -26.14
C LYS A 255 -1.42 20.16 -26.69
N SER A 256 -0.55 20.68 -25.84
CA SER A 256 0.46 21.66 -26.25
C SER A 256 1.74 21.44 -25.46
N PRO A 257 2.54 20.41 -25.82
CA PRO A 257 3.74 20.03 -25.05
C PRO A 257 4.69 21.22 -24.77
N MET A 258 4.77 22.18 -25.69
CA MET A 258 5.69 23.31 -25.59
C MET A 258 5.23 24.41 -24.63
N VAL A 259 3.95 24.53 -24.32
CA VAL A 259 3.38 25.60 -23.50
C VAL A 259 2.73 25.10 -22.20
N SER A 260 2.66 23.80 -21.99
CA SER A 260 2.10 23.21 -20.77
C SER A 260 2.88 23.64 -19.53
N ASP A 261 2.17 23.93 -18.45
CA ASP A 261 2.79 24.16 -17.14
C ASP A 261 3.22 22.81 -16.55
N LEU A 262 4.51 22.63 -16.32
CA LEU A 262 5.10 21.40 -15.80
C LEU A 262 5.50 21.50 -14.33
N ARG A 263 5.12 22.58 -13.62
CA ARG A 263 5.47 22.75 -12.20
C ARG A 263 4.88 21.68 -11.29
N HIS A 264 3.75 21.10 -11.68
CA HIS A 264 3.11 20.00 -10.95
C HIS A 264 3.93 18.69 -10.98
N LEU A 265 4.99 18.60 -11.81
CA LEU A 265 5.90 17.45 -11.88
C LEU A 265 7.02 17.53 -10.85
N ASP A 266 7.24 18.67 -10.20
CA ASP A 266 8.31 18.82 -9.22
C ASP A 266 8.13 17.85 -8.06
N ASP A 267 9.24 17.28 -7.61
CA ASP A 267 9.34 16.28 -6.53
C ASP A 267 8.50 15.01 -6.80
N LYS A 268 8.37 14.61 -8.08
CA LYS A 268 7.65 13.39 -8.49
C LYS A 268 8.51 12.44 -9.33
N PHE A 269 8.10 11.16 -9.33
CA PHE A 269 8.44 10.21 -10.38
C PHE A 269 7.53 10.48 -11.58
N VAL A 270 8.11 10.69 -12.74
CA VAL A 270 7.37 11.05 -13.96
C VAL A 270 7.49 9.94 -14.99
N LYS A 271 6.34 9.50 -15.55
CA LYS A 271 6.30 8.57 -16.68
C LYS A 271 5.61 9.24 -17.86
N VAL A 272 6.35 9.47 -18.94
CA VAL A 272 5.79 9.95 -20.21
C VAL A 272 5.35 8.76 -21.04
N ILE A 273 4.06 8.71 -21.35
CA ILE A 273 3.44 7.68 -22.19
C ILE A 273 3.17 8.31 -23.56
N VAL A 274 3.88 7.81 -24.58
CA VAL A 274 3.78 8.35 -25.93
C VAL A 274 2.60 7.72 -26.64
N VAL A 275 1.54 8.48 -26.81
CA VAL A 275 0.33 8.06 -27.54
C VAL A 275 0.52 8.31 -29.04
N ASN A 276 0.95 9.50 -29.41
CA ASN A 276 1.28 9.86 -30.79
C ASN A 276 2.50 10.78 -30.80
N LYS A 277 3.47 10.48 -31.66
CA LYS A 277 4.69 11.25 -31.88
C LYS A 277 4.86 11.51 -33.37
N SER A 278 4.43 12.66 -33.86
CA SER A 278 4.53 13.04 -35.27
C SER A 278 5.81 13.82 -35.57
N ASP A 279 6.34 14.56 -34.61
CA ASP A 279 7.56 15.34 -34.72
C ASP A 279 8.58 14.99 -33.61
N PRO A 280 9.65 14.27 -33.95
CA PRO A 280 10.71 13.93 -32.99
C PRO A 280 11.34 15.14 -32.28
N ARG A 281 11.51 16.26 -32.98
CA ARG A 281 12.13 17.48 -32.39
C ARG A 281 11.25 18.11 -31.32
N THR A 282 9.95 18.16 -31.57
CA THR A 282 8.98 18.64 -30.58
C THR A 282 8.96 17.73 -29.37
N PHE A 283 9.04 16.41 -29.57
CA PHE A 283 9.12 15.45 -28.47
C PHE A 283 10.41 15.62 -27.64
N GLU A 284 11.58 15.70 -28.28
CA GLU A 284 12.86 15.95 -27.61
C GLU A 284 12.80 17.24 -26.76
N SER A 285 12.30 18.33 -27.36
CA SER A 285 12.13 19.60 -26.63
C SER A 285 11.19 19.50 -25.43
N PHE A 286 10.14 18.66 -25.53
CA PHE A 286 9.25 18.40 -24.41
C PHE A 286 9.94 17.61 -23.29
N ILE A 287 10.69 16.57 -23.63
CA ILE A 287 11.49 15.79 -22.68
C ILE A 287 12.53 16.67 -21.99
N ASP A 288 13.23 17.55 -22.72
CA ASP A 288 14.20 18.50 -22.15
C ASP A 288 13.54 19.45 -21.14
N ARG A 289 12.31 19.90 -21.40
CA ARG A 289 11.54 20.74 -20.46
C ARG A 289 11.19 19.96 -19.20
N ILE A 290 10.83 18.67 -19.29
CA ILE A 290 10.57 17.82 -18.10
C ILE A 290 11.88 17.62 -17.34
N ASN A 291 12.99 17.30 -18.01
CA ASN A 291 14.30 17.11 -17.37
C ASN A 291 14.84 18.39 -16.71
N SER A 292 14.38 19.57 -17.13
CA SER A 292 14.71 20.83 -16.46
C SER A 292 13.93 21.05 -15.15
N ARG A 293 12.92 20.21 -14.84
CA ARG A 293 12.18 20.25 -13.59
C ARG A 293 12.92 19.48 -12.49
N LYS A 294 12.55 19.74 -11.25
CA LYS A 294 13.07 19.03 -10.08
C LYS A 294 12.28 17.71 -9.89
N ILE A 295 12.46 16.77 -10.80
CA ILE A 295 11.84 15.46 -10.74
C ILE A 295 12.80 14.43 -10.13
N HIS A 296 12.26 13.34 -9.56
CA HIS A 296 13.08 12.25 -9.02
C HIS A 296 13.59 11.31 -10.12
N GLU A 297 12.73 10.99 -11.07
CA GLU A 297 13.06 10.09 -12.20
C GLU A 297 12.12 10.38 -13.37
N LEU A 298 12.64 10.22 -14.60
CA LEU A 298 11.84 10.24 -15.82
C LEU A 298 11.90 8.87 -16.50
N LYS A 299 10.73 8.27 -16.71
CA LYS A 299 10.54 7.08 -17.57
C LYS A 299 9.78 7.46 -18.82
N ILE A 300 10.15 6.87 -19.96
CA ILE A 300 9.48 7.08 -21.26
C ILE A 300 8.99 5.72 -21.75
N ALA A 301 7.67 5.60 -22.00
CA ALA A 301 7.04 4.46 -22.64
C ALA A 301 6.62 4.88 -24.07
N GLU A 302 7.35 4.42 -25.08
CA GLU A 302 7.12 4.80 -26.48
C GLU A 302 6.03 3.96 -27.16
N ASN A 303 5.65 2.82 -26.59
CA ASN A 303 4.62 1.95 -27.12
C ASN A 303 3.42 1.89 -26.17
N PHE A 304 2.33 2.59 -26.55
CA PHE A 304 1.12 2.65 -25.74
C PHE A 304 0.44 1.28 -25.58
N GLU A 305 0.47 0.44 -26.65
CA GLU A 305 -0.11 -0.92 -26.61
C GLU A 305 0.66 -1.84 -25.66
N GLU A 306 1.99 -1.72 -25.65
CA GLU A 306 2.87 -2.42 -24.73
C GLU A 306 2.61 -1.97 -23.29
N PHE A 307 2.39 -0.68 -23.08
CA PHE A 307 2.04 -0.12 -21.77
C PHE A 307 0.70 -0.64 -21.24
N VAL A 308 -0.33 -0.70 -22.05
CA VAL A 308 -1.64 -1.26 -21.66
C VAL A 308 -1.53 -2.75 -21.35
N GLY A 309 -0.62 -3.47 -22.04
CA GLY A 309 -0.34 -4.89 -21.77
C GLY A 309 0.54 -5.12 -20.52
N THR A 310 1.47 -4.20 -20.24
CA THR A 310 2.43 -4.31 -19.12
C THR A 310 1.97 -3.64 -17.82
N SER A 311 0.89 -2.85 -17.83
CA SER A 311 0.33 -2.29 -16.60
C SER A 311 -0.11 -3.37 -15.59
N VAL A 312 -0.20 -4.62 -16.04
CA VAL A 312 -0.44 -5.80 -15.19
C VAL A 312 0.87 -6.36 -14.59
N SER A 313 2.05 -6.06 -15.15
CA SER A 313 3.30 -6.75 -14.78
C SER A 313 4.25 -5.97 -13.88
N ASP A 314 4.26 -4.64 -13.93
CA ASP A 314 5.22 -3.84 -13.12
C ASP A 314 4.82 -3.73 -11.63
N ASP A 315 3.55 -3.96 -11.30
CA ASP A 315 3.01 -3.77 -9.96
C ASP A 315 2.69 -5.11 -9.24
N ALA A 316 2.60 -6.23 -9.99
CA ALA A 316 2.41 -7.57 -9.41
C ALA A 316 3.64 -8.09 -8.64
N VAL A 317 4.76 -7.39 -8.71
CA VAL A 317 6.04 -7.78 -8.09
C VAL A 317 6.03 -7.73 -6.55
N SER A 318 5.01 -7.16 -5.92
CA SER A 318 4.99 -7.01 -4.45
C SER A 318 4.27 -8.13 -3.68
N VAL A 319 3.54 -9.02 -4.34
CA VAL A 319 2.73 -10.08 -3.67
C VAL A 319 3.36 -11.46 -3.80
N GLU A 320 4.04 -11.74 -4.91
CA GLU A 320 4.79 -12.98 -5.09
C GLU A 320 6.29 -12.74 -4.92
N SER A 321 7.01 -13.73 -4.39
CA SER A 321 8.47 -13.63 -4.36
C SER A 321 8.99 -13.56 -5.79
N THR A 322 10.13 -12.87 -6.02
CA THR A 322 10.80 -12.83 -7.33
C THR A 322 11.02 -14.25 -7.88
N GLU A 323 11.18 -15.24 -7.00
CA GLU A 323 11.29 -16.66 -7.31
C GLU A 323 9.99 -17.23 -7.91
N ASP A 324 8.84 -16.92 -7.32
CA ASP A 324 7.52 -17.39 -7.77
C ASP A 324 7.18 -16.81 -9.16
N LEU A 325 7.49 -15.52 -9.36
CA LEU A 325 7.31 -14.85 -10.66
C LEU A 325 8.19 -15.46 -11.75
N LEU A 326 9.47 -15.75 -11.44
CA LEU A 326 10.35 -16.41 -12.37
C LEU A 326 9.88 -17.82 -12.70
N TYR A 327 9.35 -18.55 -11.73
CA TYR A 327 8.79 -19.89 -11.97
C TYR A 327 7.54 -19.84 -12.84
N THR A 328 6.64 -18.89 -12.59
CA THR A 328 5.44 -18.66 -13.42
C THR A 328 5.82 -18.31 -14.85
N TYR A 329 6.83 -17.45 -15.03
CA TYR A 329 7.35 -17.10 -16.36
C TYR A 329 7.96 -18.31 -17.07
N ILE A 330 8.77 -19.13 -16.36
CA ILE A 330 9.37 -20.35 -16.92
C ILE A 330 8.29 -21.35 -17.36
N ASP A 331 7.20 -21.46 -16.59
CA ASP A 331 6.08 -22.34 -16.93
C ASP A 331 5.31 -21.87 -18.17
N ALA A 332 5.22 -20.56 -18.38
CA ALA A 332 4.52 -19.95 -19.51
C ALA A 332 5.34 -19.99 -20.82
N VAL A 333 6.69 -19.99 -20.74
CA VAL A 333 7.56 -19.97 -21.94
C VAL A 333 7.51 -21.30 -22.68
N ASP A 334 7.27 -21.24 -24.00
CA ASP A 334 7.42 -22.39 -24.89
C ASP A 334 8.90 -22.62 -25.22
N THR A 335 9.51 -23.63 -24.62
CA THR A 335 10.94 -23.94 -24.75
C THR A 335 11.17 -25.46 -24.84
N PRO A 336 12.11 -25.92 -25.68
CA PRO A 336 12.51 -27.33 -25.72
C PRO A 336 13.36 -27.77 -24.52
N LEU A 337 13.77 -26.84 -23.64
CA LEU A 337 14.58 -27.11 -22.46
C LEU A 337 13.72 -27.65 -21.32
N ASN A 338 14.33 -28.44 -20.43
CA ASN A 338 13.65 -28.95 -19.24
C ASN A 338 13.41 -27.81 -18.24
N LYS A 339 12.14 -27.48 -18.01
CA LYS A 339 11.71 -26.38 -17.13
C LYS A 339 12.14 -26.58 -15.67
N ASP A 340 12.17 -27.82 -15.18
CA ASP A 340 12.61 -28.10 -13.81
C ASP A 340 14.11 -27.82 -13.62
N THR A 341 14.91 -28.12 -14.66
CA THR A 341 16.35 -27.77 -14.66
C THR A 341 16.54 -26.25 -14.66
N ILE A 342 15.75 -25.50 -15.43
CA ILE A 342 15.81 -24.03 -15.45
C ILE A 342 15.42 -23.46 -14.08
N LYS A 343 14.34 -23.97 -13.46
CA LYS A 343 13.92 -23.55 -12.12
C LYS A 343 15.01 -23.83 -11.06
N SER A 344 15.69 -24.98 -11.14
CA SER A 344 16.80 -25.30 -10.24
C SER A 344 17.96 -24.31 -10.39
N MET A 345 18.34 -23.98 -11.63
CA MET A 345 19.39 -22.98 -11.90
C MET A 345 19.01 -21.58 -11.39
N VAL A 346 17.75 -21.17 -11.57
CA VAL A 346 17.24 -19.89 -11.05
C VAL A 346 17.33 -19.86 -9.53
N ARG A 347 16.95 -20.95 -8.86
CA ARG A 347 17.08 -21.06 -7.40
C ARG A 347 18.52 -20.94 -6.93
N GLU A 348 19.46 -21.63 -7.59
CA GLU A 348 20.89 -21.54 -7.26
C GLU A 348 21.43 -20.12 -7.43
N LEU A 349 21.10 -19.46 -8.54
CA LEU A 349 21.49 -18.06 -8.80
C LEU A 349 20.90 -17.08 -7.78
N MET A 350 19.66 -17.29 -7.34
CA MET A 350 19.04 -16.44 -6.32
C MET A 350 19.68 -16.62 -4.94
N VAL A 351 20.05 -17.84 -4.58
CA VAL A 351 20.80 -18.12 -3.33
C VAL A 351 22.19 -17.46 -3.41
N GLU A 352 22.86 -17.54 -4.54
CA GLU A 352 24.16 -16.88 -4.76
C GLU A 352 24.04 -15.35 -4.68
N ALA A 353 23.03 -14.75 -5.32
CA ALA A 353 22.76 -13.32 -5.26
C ALA A 353 22.51 -12.82 -3.84
N GLN A 354 21.74 -13.57 -3.03
CA GLN A 354 21.50 -13.24 -1.62
C GLN A 354 22.78 -13.29 -0.77
N THR A 355 23.76 -14.11 -1.15
CA THR A 355 25.05 -14.16 -0.44
C THR A 355 25.99 -13.04 -0.86
N LEU A 356 25.85 -12.48 -2.06
CA LEU A 356 26.65 -11.35 -2.58
C LEU A 356 26.19 -9.97 -2.04
N GLU A 357 24.93 -9.81 -1.64
CA GLU A 357 24.42 -8.57 -1.04
C GLU A 357 24.82 -8.40 0.45
N LEU A 358 25.53 -9.36 1.03
CA LEU A 358 25.97 -9.35 2.43
C LEU A 358 27.44 -8.94 2.60
N VAL A 359 28.09 -8.38 1.58
CA VAL A 359 29.50 -7.90 1.67
C VAL A 359 29.55 -6.38 1.53
#